data_50c7992c72dad460192912b860088ec4
#
_entry.id   50c7992c72dad460192912b860088ec4
#
_cell.length_a   1.000
_cell.length_b   1.000
_cell.length_c   1.000
_cell.angle_alpha   90.00
_cell.angle_beta   90.00
_cell.angle_gamma   90.00
#
_symmetry.space_group_name_H-M   'P 1'
#
loop_
_entity.id
_entity.type
_entity.pdbx_description
1 polymer ?
#
loop_
_entity_poly.entity_id
_entity_poly.type
_entity_poly.pdbx_seq_one_letter_code
_entity_poly.pdbx_strand_id
1 'polypeptide(L)'
;MNAPRVVPYRPDRAVDTRQRLPYFLGISGQTVGAQGLAMHLVVIPPGARAAPHLHRGYETGIYVIEGRVETRWGEGLANSVVSEAGDFLFIPADVPHEAINLSATEPARAIVARNDAAEQDKVEPYAAPAPPAA
;
A
#
# COMPACT_ATOMS: atom_id res chain seq x y z
N MET A 1 -34.10 3.15 1.09
CA MET A 1 -32.84 2.39 1.07
C MET A 1 -32.76 1.57 -0.18
N ASN A 2 -31.64 1.64 -0.86
CA ASN A 2 -31.42 0.80 -2.03
C ASN A 2 -31.10 -0.64 -1.60
N ALA A 3 -31.58 -1.60 -2.37
CA ALA A 3 -31.23 -2.99 -2.15
C ALA A 3 -29.72 -3.17 -2.36
N PRO A 4 -29.09 -4.12 -1.66
CA PRO A 4 -27.68 -4.44 -1.88
C PRO A 4 -27.43 -4.89 -3.33
N ARG A 5 -26.34 -4.44 -3.91
CA ARG A 5 -26.00 -4.71 -5.31
C ARG A 5 -24.55 -5.12 -5.44
N VAL A 6 -24.29 -6.03 -6.37
CA VAL A 6 -22.94 -6.33 -6.81
C VAL A 6 -22.48 -5.25 -7.78
N VAL A 7 -21.32 -4.64 -7.53
CA VAL A 7 -20.87 -3.46 -8.27
C VAL A 7 -19.49 -3.74 -8.87
N PRO A 8 -19.37 -3.75 -10.23
CA PRO A 8 -18.06 -3.68 -10.86
C PRO A 8 -17.60 -2.23 -10.85
N TYR A 9 -16.28 -2.03 -10.66
CA TYR A 9 -15.69 -0.70 -10.67
C TYR A 9 -14.34 -0.74 -11.36
N ARG A 10 -14.11 0.19 -12.28
CA ARG A 10 -12.83 0.32 -12.98
C ARG A 10 -12.33 1.75 -12.83
N PRO A 11 -11.21 1.98 -12.14
CA PRO A 11 -10.61 3.32 -12.09
C PRO A 11 -10.06 3.68 -13.47
N ASP A 12 -10.20 4.94 -13.88
CA ASP A 12 -9.74 5.42 -15.19
C ASP A 12 -8.35 6.07 -15.12
N ARG A 13 -7.86 6.37 -13.92
CA ARG A 13 -6.54 6.97 -13.75
C ARG A 13 -5.99 6.68 -12.36
N ALA A 14 -4.66 6.78 -12.24
CA ALA A 14 -3.98 6.71 -10.96
C ALA A 14 -4.10 8.05 -10.23
N VAL A 15 -4.08 8.00 -8.90
CA VAL A 15 -4.03 9.18 -8.04
C VAL A 15 -2.80 9.07 -7.12
N ASP A 16 -2.24 10.21 -6.75
CA ASP A 16 -1.18 10.24 -5.76
C ASP A 16 -1.76 10.02 -4.37
N THR A 17 -1.03 9.27 -3.56
CA THR A 17 -1.46 8.93 -2.20
C THR A 17 -0.55 9.58 -1.16
N ARG A 18 -0.95 9.48 0.11
CA ARG A 18 -0.13 9.99 1.22
C ARG A 18 1.20 9.24 1.34
N GLN A 19 1.27 8.00 0.86
CA GLN A 19 2.51 7.20 0.80
C GLN A 19 3.42 7.63 -0.35
N ARG A 20 2.97 8.57 -1.20
CA ARG A 20 3.68 9.06 -2.39
C ARG A 20 3.89 8.02 -3.47
N LEU A 21 2.94 7.09 -3.59
CA LEU A 21 2.88 6.13 -4.69
C LEU A 21 1.57 6.33 -5.46
N PRO A 22 1.60 6.15 -6.79
CA PRO A 22 0.37 6.17 -7.58
C PRO A 22 -0.48 4.93 -7.30
N TYR A 23 -1.76 5.17 -6.98
CA TYR A 23 -2.75 4.12 -6.76
C TYR A 23 -3.87 4.25 -7.77
N PHE A 24 -4.28 3.13 -8.32
CA PHE A 24 -5.59 3.01 -8.96
C PHE A 24 -6.58 2.62 -7.88
N LEU A 25 -7.42 3.56 -7.46
CA LEU A 25 -8.38 3.33 -6.37
C LEU A 25 -9.50 2.43 -6.88
N GLY A 26 -9.60 1.24 -6.32
CA GLY A 26 -10.60 0.25 -6.67
C GLY A 26 -11.80 0.29 -5.74
N ILE A 27 -11.78 -0.56 -4.73
CA ILE A 27 -12.88 -0.70 -3.78
C ILE A 27 -12.61 0.16 -2.57
N SER A 28 -13.58 1.01 -2.21
CA SER A 28 -13.52 1.82 -1.00
C SER A 28 -14.92 2.30 -0.65
N GLY A 29 -15.07 2.96 0.49
CA GLY A 29 -16.32 3.64 0.84
C GLY A 29 -16.71 4.68 -0.19
N GLN A 30 -15.74 5.44 -0.68
CA GLN A 30 -15.97 6.51 -1.64
C GLN A 30 -16.36 6.01 -3.03
N THR A 31 -15.77 4.92 -3.49
CA THR A 31 -16.00 4.43 -4.86
C THR A 31 -17.27 3.58 -4.99
N VAL A 32 -17.47 2.65 -4.07
CA VAL A 32 -18.57 1.67 -4.19
C VAL A 32 -19.43 1.56 -2.94
N GLY A 33 -19.19 2.40 -1.92
CA GLY A 33 -19.95 2.33 -0.68
C GLY A 33 -19.55 1.16 0.23
N ALA A 34 -18.32 0.66 0.10
CA ALA A 34 -17.84 -0.38 0.98
C ALA A 34 -17.82 0.11 2.43
N GLN A 35 -18.11 -0.78 3.37
CA GLN A 35 -18.18 -0.42 4.79
C GLN A 35 -16.96 -0.87 5.58
N GLY A 36 -16.27 -1.93 5.17
CA GLY A 36 -15.14 -2.48 5.92
C GLY A 36 -13.96 -2.90 5.07
N LEU A 37 -13.93 -2.53 3.80
CA LEU A 37 -12.92 -3.02 2.87
C LEU A 37 -12.44 -1.91 1.95
N ALA A 38 -11.11 -1.83 1.78
CA ALA A 38 -10.50 -1.09 0.69
C ALA A 38 -9.58 -2.03 -0.08
N MET A 39 -9.56 -1.90 -1.42
CA MET A 39 -8.74 -2.72 -2.29
C MET A 39 -8.32 -1.91 -3.51
N HIS A 40 -7.02 -1.79 -3.73
CA HIS A 40 -6.46 -0.91 -4.75
C HIS A 40 -5.32 -1.58 -5.50
N LEU A 41 -5.01 -1.05 -6.68
CA LEU A 41 -3.79 -1.38 -7.40
C LEU A 41 -2.76 -0.29 -7.14
N VAL A 42 -1.60 -0.66 -6.61
CA VAL A 42 -0.47 0.26 -6.45
C VAL A 42 0.57 -0.01 -7.54
N VAL A 43 1.13 1.07 -8.08
CA VAL A 43 2.25 1.01 -9.00
C VAL A 43 3.44 1.69 -8.33
N ILE A 44 4.56 0.98 -8.27
CA ILE A 44 5.81 1.55 -7.74
C ILE A 44 6.73 1.76 -8.95
N PRO A 45 6.93 3.01 -9.38
CA PRO A 45 7.79 3.27 -10.55
C PRO A 45 9.21 2.75 -10.35
N PRO A 46 9.97 2.55 -11.44
CA PRO A 46 11.36 2.12 -11.33
C PRO A 46 12.17 3.00 -10.37
N GLY A 47 12.89 2.38 -9.45
CA GLY A 47 13.73 3.06 -8.48
C GLY A 47 12.98 3.85 -7.41
N ALA A 48 11.65 3.86 -7.42
CA ALA A 48 10.86 4.62 -6.48
C ALA A 48 10.67 3.90 -5.15
N ARG A 49 10.29 4.68 -4.16
CA ARG A 49 9.99 4.19 -2.83
C ARG A 49 8.83 4.96 -2.23
N ALA A 50 8.02 4.27 -1.42
CA ALA A 50 6.96 4.91 -0.67
C ALA A 50 7.55 5.81 0.43
N ALA A 51 6.81 6.85 0.80
CA ALA A 51 7.12 7.56 2.03
C ALA A 51 6.85 6.63 3.22
N PRO A 52 7.74 6.58 4.22
CA PRO A 52 7.51 5.75 5.41
C PRO A 52 6.20 6.15 6.10
N HIS A 53 5.40 5.15 6.47
CA HIS A 53 4.07 5.38 7.04
C HIS A 53 3.59 4.16 7.82
N LEU A 54 2.47 4.31 8.50
CA LEU A 54 1.80 3.21 9.16
C LEU A 54 0.28 3.34 9.02
N HIS A 55 -0.40 2.24 9.22
CA HIS A 55 -1.85 2.14 9.19
C HIS A 55 -2.34 1.81 10.59
N ARG A 56 -2.85 2.83 11.28
CA ARG A 56 -3.20 2.68 12.69
C ARG A 56 -4.56 2.00 12.83
N GLY A 57 -4.56 0.84 13.47
CA GLY A 57 -5.77 0.11 13.81
C GLY A 57 -6.33 -0.79 12.71
N TYR A 58 -5.66 -0.92 11.56
CA TYR A 58 -6.11 -1.83 10.51
C TYR A 58 -4.93 -2.53 9.82
N GLU A 59 -5.25 -3.65 9.18
CA GLU A 59 -4.28 -4.56 8.59
C GLU A 59 -4.19 -4.38 7.09
N THR A 60 -3.06 -4.79 6.51
CA THR A 60 -2.82 -4.75 5.07
C THR A 60 -2.44 -6.14 4.57
N GLY A 61 -3.12 -6.60 3.51
CA GLY A 61 -2.72 -7.73 2.71
C GLY A 61 -2.31 -7.25 1.33
N ILE A 62 -1.21 -7.78 0.79
CA ILE A 62 -0.67 -7.39 -0.50
C ILE A 62 -0.42 -8.65 -1.34
N TYR A 63 -0.78 -8.58 -2.62
CA TYR A 63 -0.37 -9.59 -3.60
C TYR A 63 0.46 -8.92 -4.68
N VAL A 64 1.71 -9.35 -4.86
CA VAL A 64 2.61 -8.80 -5.87
C VAL A 64 2.31 -9.42 -7.22
N ILE A 65 1.94 -8.57 -8.20
CA ILE A 65 1.61 -9.00 -9.56
C ILE A 65 2.88 -9.09 -10.40
N GLU A 66 3.75 -8.07 -10.31
CA GLU A 66 5.02 -8.04 -11.04
C GLU A 66 6.05 -7.23 -10.27
N GLY A 67 7.33 -7.55 -10.51
CA GLY A 67 8.45 -6.84 -9.90
C GLY A 67 8.96 -7.49 -8.63
N ARG A 68 9.91 -6.80 -8.01
CA ARG A 68 10.50 -7.19 -6.73
C ARG A 68 10.53 -5.96 -5.83
N VAL A 69 10.00 -6.12 -4.63
CA VAL A 69 9.81 -5.02 -3.69
C VAL A 69 10.48 -5.37 -2.37
N GLU A 70 11.34 -4.49 -1.88
CA GLU A 70 11.83 -4.56 -0.52
C GLU A 70 10.88 -3.78 0.37
N THR A 71 10.40 -4.40 1.43
CA THR A 71 9.63 -3.73 2.47
C THR A 71 10.49 -3.63 3.73
N ARG A 72 10.81 -2.40 4.12
CA ARG A 72 11.46 -2.12 5.39
C ARG A 72 10.40 -1.83 6.42
N TRP A 73 10.54 -2.37 7.61
CA TRP A 73 9.48 -2.32 8.60
C TRP A 73 9.98 -2.34 10.03
N GLY A 74 9.08 -1.97 10.94
CA GLY A 74 9.34 -1.96 12.36
C GLY A 74 9.97 -0.67 12.83
N GLU A 75 10.33 -0.62 14.10
CA GLU A 75 10.94 0.56 14.70
C GLU A 75 12.24 0.91 13.97
N GLY A 76 12.34 2.18 13.56
CA GLY A 76 13.49 2.66 12.80
C GLY A 76 13.60 2.04 11.42
N LEU A 77 12.60 1.30 10.95
CA LEU A 77 12.63 0.56 9.68
C LEU A 77 13.83 -0.41 9.63
N ALA A 78 14.14 -1.02 10.78
CA ALA A 78 15.35 -1.82 10.93
C ALA A 78 15.28 -3.20 10.32
N ASN A 79 14.07 -3.70 10.02
CA ASN A 79 13.87 -5.01 9.43
C ASN A 79 13.58 -4.88 7.94
N SER A 80 13.82 -5.95 7.19
CA SER A 80 13.61 -5.94 5.75
C SER A 80 13.14 -7.31 5.27
N VAL A 81 12.23 -7.30 4.31
CA VAL A 81 11.80 -8.50 3.59
C VAL A 81 11.62 -8.14 2.11
N VAL A 82 11.97 -9.08 1.22
CA VAL A 82 11.77 -8.93 -0.22
C VAL A 82 10.61 -9.82 -0.65
N SER A 83 9.68 -9.24 -1.40
CA SER A 83 8.59 -9.97 -2.05
C SER A 83 8.68 -9.79 -3.56
N GLU A 84 8.24 -10.79 -4.30
CA GLU A 84 8.26 -10.77 -5.76
C GLU A 84 6.95 -11.32 -6.33
N ALA A 85 6.82 -11.27 -7.65
CA ALA A 85 5.60 -11.70 -8.32
C ALA A 85 5.15 -13.08 -7.83
N GLY A 86 3.90 -13.17 -7.39
CA GLY A 86 3.31 -14.39 -6.83
C GLY A 86 3.32 -14.45 -5.31
N ASP A 87 4.02 -13.55 -4.64
CA ASP A 87 4.07 -13.54 -3.18
C ASP A 87 2.89 -12.76 -2.57
N PHE A 88 2.43 -13.26 -1.45
CA PHE A 88 1.55 -12.51 -0.55
C PHE A 88 2.38 -11.92 0.58
N LEU A 89 2.06 -10.69 0.97
CA LEU A 89 2.71 -9.99 2.07
C LEU A 89 1.65 -9.51 3.06
N PHE A 90 1.87 -9.74 4.34
CA PHE A 90 0.99 -9.26 5.39
C PHE A 90 1.70 -8.20 6.22
N ILE A 91 1.03 -7.07 6.45
CA ILE A 91 1.53 -6.00 7.32
C ILE A 91 0.53 -5.82 8.45
N PRO A 92 0.93 -6.11 9.71
CA PRO A 92 0.05 -5.91 10.86
C PRO A 92 -0.31 -4.43 11.05
N ALA A 93 -1.39 -4.20 11.77
CA ALA A 93 -1.76 -2.84 12.19
C ALA A 93 -0.62 -2.18 12.98
N ASP A 94 -0.49 -0.88 12.83
CA ASP A 94 0.42 -0.03 13.61
C ASP A 94 1.91 -0.26 13.35
N VAL A 95 2.27 -1.07 12.36
CA VAL A 95 3.68 -1.34 12.03
C VAL A 95 4.16 -0.35 10.98
N PRO A 96 5.16 0.49 11.30
CA PRO A 96 5.76 1.39 10.31
C PRO A 96 6.42 0.60 9.18
N HIS A 97 6.29 1.08 7.95
CA HIS A 97 6.90 0.42 6.81
C HIS A 97 7.12 1.38 5.64
N GLU A 98 8.00 0.98 4.74
CA GLU A 98 8.15 1.61 3.43
C GLU A 98 8.44 0.55 2.39
N ALA A 99 7.87 0.71 1.20
CA ALA A 99 8.10 -0.19 0.06
C ALA A 99 9.08 0.46 -0.92
N ILE A 100 10.02 -0.33 -1.43
CA ILE A 100 11.08 0.12 -2.33
C ILE A 100 11.11 -0.80 -3.53
N ASN A 101 10.95 -0.24 -4.73
CA ASN A 101 11.13 -1.02 -5.95
C ASN A 101 12.63 -1.27 -6.18
N LEU A 102 13.02 -2.53 -6.22
CA LEU A 102 14.43 -2.93 -6.39
C LEU A 102 14.92 -2.82 -7.83
N SER A 103 14.03 -2.61 -8.80
CA SER A 103 14.42 -2.42 -10.19
C SER A 103 14.58 -0.94 -10.52
N ALA A 104 15.67 -0.60 -11.22
CA ALA A 104 15.89 0.75 -11.73
C ALA A 104 15.20 0.96 -13.09
N THR A 105 14.67 -0.08 -13.72
CA THR A 105 14.16 -0.02 -15.10
C THR A 105 12.71 -0.44 -15.25
N GLU A 106 12.18 -1.28 -14.35
CA GLU A 106 10.84 -1.85 -14.46
C GLU A 106 9.95 -1.43 -13.28
N PRO A 107 8.67 -1.14 -13.52
CA PRO A 107 7.75 -0.88 -12.42
C PRO A 107 7.44 -2.16 -11.64
N ALA A 108 7.04 -2.02 -10.39
CA ALA A 108 6.42 -3.07 -9.62
C ALA A 108 4.94 -2.77 -9.47
N ARG A 109 4.10 -3.81 -9.45
CA ARG A 109 2.65 -3.68 -9.34
C ARG A 109 2.12 -4.67 -8.33
N ALA A 110 1.19 -4.21 -7.51
CA ALA A 110 0.62 -5.04 -6.46
C ALA A 110 -0.83 -4.65 -6.18
N ILE A 111 -1.62 -5.63 -5.78
CA ILE A 111 -2.93 -5.38 -5.21
C ILE A 111 -2.75 -5.24 -3.69
N VAL A 112 -3.33 -4.19 -3.12
CA VAL A 112 -3.35 -3.98 -1.68
C VAL A 112 -4.79 -4.03 -1.18
N ALA A 113 -5.01 -4.75 -0.10
CA ALA A 113 -6.31 -4.87 0.55
C ALA A 113 -6.18 -4.48 2.02
N ARG A 114 -7.13 -3.71 2.53
CA ARG A 114 -7.14 -3.25 3.91
C ARG A 114 -8.54 -3.34 4.49
N ASN A 115 -8.63 -3.66 5.77
CA ASN A 115 -9.93 -3.80 6.42
C ASN A 115 -10.45 -2.47 6.99
N ASP A 116 -10.35 -1.41 6.19
CA ASP A 116 -10.89 -0.09 6.49
C ASP A 116 -11.29 0.57 5.16
N ALA A 117 -12.56 0.89 5.01
CA ALA A 117 -13.10 1.42 3.75
C ALA A 117 -12.64 2.85 3.43
N ALA A 118 -12.07 3.57 4.39
CA ALA A 118 -11.56 4.93 4.26
C ALA A 118 -10.06 5.01 4.59
N GLU A 119 -9.30 3.95 4.31
CA GLU A 119 -7.92 3.81 4.75
C GLU A 119 -6.98 4.90 4.22
N GLN A 120 -7.23 5.42 3.01
CA GLN A 120 -6.39 6.48 2.44
C GLN A 120 -6.48 7.79 3.25
N ASP A 121 -7.58 8.03 3.93
CA ASP A 121 -7.74 9.21 4.78
C ASP A 121 -7.05 9.05 6.14
N LYS A 122 -6.55 7.86 6.44
CA LYS A 122 -6.01 7.48 7.75
C LYS A 122 -4.56 7.06 7.72
N VAL A 123 -3.87 7.24 6.59
CA VAL A 123 -2.44 6.94 6.49
C VAL A 123 -1.68 7.93 7.36
N GLU A 124 -0.84 7.41 8.26
CA GLU A 124 -0.08 8.21 9.22
C GLU A 124 1.40 8.21 8.84
N PRO A 125 2.01 9.38 8.60
CA PRO A 125 3.44 9.44 8.31
C PRO A 125 4.28 8.91 9.48
N TYR A 126 5.38 8.26 9.16
CA TYR A 126 6.34 7.78 10.15
C TYR A 126 7.69 8.45 9.91
N ALA A 127 8.22 9.09 10.94
CA ALA A 127 9.54 9.69 10.88
C ALA A 127 10.55 8.68 11.40
N ALA A 128 11.25 7.98 10.49
CA ALA A 128 12.33 7.08 10.86
C ALA A 128 13.46 7.89 11.52
N PRO A 129 14.14 7.34 12.54
CA PRO A 129 15.31 8.00 13.10
C PRO A 129 16.37 8.24 12.04
N ALA A 130 17.09 9.36 12.13
CA ALA A 130 18.21 9.61 11.25
C ALA A 130 19.25 8.49 11.40
N PRO A 131 19.89 8.05 10.30
CA PRO A 131 20.96 7.08 10.43
C PRO A 131 22.09 7.64 11.30
N PRO A 132 22.80 6.79 12.08
CA PRO A 132 23.90 7.27 12.89
C PRO A 132 24.96 7.93 12.01
N ALA A 133 25.60 8.97 12.53
CA ALA A 133 26.69 9.65 11.84
C ALA A 133 27.83 8.66 11.61
N ALA A 134 28.37 8.70 10.38
CA ALA A 134 29.49 7.84 10.00
C ALA A 134 30.77 8.24 10.72
#